data_06816e5a54e0654dd43eee1add7d05c9
#
_entry.id   06816e5a54e0654dd43eee1add7d05c9
#
_cell.length_a   1.000
_cell.length_b   1.000
_cell.length_c   1.000
_cell.angle_alpha   90.00
_cell.angle_beta   90.00
_cell.angle_gamma   90.00
#
_symmetry.space_group_name_H-M   'P 1'
#
loop_
_entity.id
_entity.type
_entity.pdbx_description
1 polymer ?
#
loop_
_entity_poly.entity_id
_entity_poly.type
_entity_poly.pdbx_seq_one_letter_code
_entity_poly.pdbx_strand_id
1 'polypeptide(L)'
;GLSIFKTSKRTYTGSLLATEDTKLEYLSQYIDVSILKAVAETITTMLSALLLNKYVGPLGIDMMLVKQEGTNNLAIHPCVEINLRRTMGHVALSLSPSPLEPQRLMSIDHSRGAYHLRLHTLNDGLLNTSIARL
;
A
#
# COMPACT_ATOMS: atom_id res chain seq x y z
N GLY A 1 -2.36 -8.79 -3.91
CA GLY A 1 -3.32 -7.90 -3.21
C GLY A 1 -2.75 -6.50 -3.01
N LEU A 2 -3.63 -5.54 -2.78
CA LEU A 2 -3.31 -4.14 -2.56
C LEU A 2 -3.06 -3.86 -1.08
N SER A 3 -1.94 -3.23 -0.74
CA SER A 3 -1.66 -2.72 0.60
C SER A 3 -1.48 -1.19 0.55
N ILE A 4 -2.27 -0.48 1.34
CA ILE A 4 -2.12 0.97 1.52
C ILE A 4 -1.37 1.22 2.81
N PHE A 5 -0.26 1.95 2.74
CA PHE A 5 0.58 2.21 3.89
C PHE A 5 0.99 3.69 3.98
N LYS A 6 1.40 4.08 5.16
CA LYS A 6 1.92 5.41 5.47
C LYS A 6 3.40 5.37 5.80
N THR A 7 4.08 6.43 5.44
CA THR A 7 5.44 6.70 5.88
C THR A 7 5.50 8.08 6.57
N SER A 8 6.43 8.23 7.49
CA SER A 8 6.79 9.51 8.08
C SER A 8 8.32 9.61 8.11
N LYS A 9 8.87 10.70 7.61
CA LYS A 9 10.34 10.88 7.50
C LYS A 9 11.03 9.67 6.85
N ARG A 10 10.43 9.11 5.79
CA ARG A 10 10.87 7.91 5.05
C ARG A 10 10.81 6.59 5.85
N THR A 11 10.20 6.59 7.02
CA THR A 11 10.03 5.39 7.83
C THR A 11 8.59 4.91 7.73
N TYR A 12 8.38 3.61 7.57
CA TYR A 12 7.07 2.99 7.62
C TYR A 12 6.41 3.25 8.97
N THR A 13 5.15 3.68 8.96
CA THR A 13 4.39 3.97 10.19
C THR A 13 3.14 3.13 10.35
N GLY A 14 2.65 2.53 9.28
CA GLY A 14 1.49 1.64 9.38
C GLY A 14 0.80 1.36 8.07
N SER A 15 -0.08 0.37 8.08
CA SER A 15 -0.90 -0.04 6.94
C SER A 15 -2.38 -0.06 7.29
N LEU A 16 -3.20 0.28 6.30
CA LEU A 16 -4.65 0.11 6.38
C LEU A 16 -5.01 -1.37 6.25
N LEU A 17 -5.72 -1.90 7.23
CA LEU A 17 -6.34 -3.22 7.19
C LEU A 17 -7.81 -3.05 6.84
N ALA A 18 -8.16 -3.38 5.62
CA ALA A 18 -9.50 -3.29 5.07
C ALA A 18 -9.66 -4.34 3.94
N THR A 19 -10.87 -4.53 3.48
CA THR A 19 -11.11 -5.35 2.29
C THR A 19 -10.47 -4.72 1.05
N GLU A 20 -10.26 -5.51 0.01
CA GLU A 20 -9.72 -4.99 -1.26
C GLU A 20 -10.64 -3.91 -1.86
N ASP A 21 -11.96 -4.15 -1.84
CA ASP A 21 -12.95 -3.20 -2.35
C ASP A 21 -12.91 -1.86 -1.61
N THR A 22 -12.83 -1.89 -0.28
CA THR A 22 -12.70 -0.69 0.53
C THR A 22 -11.42 0.10 0.22
N LYS A 23 -10.31 -0.60 -0.02
CA LYS A 23 -9.04 0.04 -0.40
C LYS A 23 -9.15 0.68 -1.79
N LEU A 24 -9.80 0.01 -2.73
CA LEU A 24 -10.03 0.55 -4.08
C LEU A 24 -10.97 1.76 -4.04
N GLU A 25 -12.03 1.70 -3.25
CA GLU A 25 -12.94 2.83 -3.02
C GLU A 25 -12.19 4.02 -2.41
N TYR A 26 -11.34 3.80 -1.43
CA TYR A 26 -10.50 4.85 -0.87
C TYR A 26 -9.60 5.51 -1.92
N LEU A 27 -8.95 4.71 -2.77
CA LEU A 27 -8.07 5.24 -3.82
C LEU A 27 -8.84 5.93 -4.95
N SER A 28 -10.08 5.56 -5.20
CA SER A 28 -10.93 6.18 -6.24
C SER A 28 -11.15 7.68 -6.05
N GLN A 29 -10.97 8.17 -4.82
CA GLN A 29 -11.04 9.60 -4.49
C GLN A 29 -9.85 10.39 -5.03
N TYR A 30 -8.76 9.72 -5.40
CA TYR A 30 -7.49 10.34 -5.80
C TYR A 30 -7.12 10.04 -7.24
N ILE A 31 -7.49 8.86 -7.74
CA ILE A 31 -7.13 8.38 -9.08
C ILE A 31 -8.25 7.53 -9.66
N ASP A 32 -8.24 7.38 -10.98
CA ASP A 32 -9.04 6.35 -11.64
C ASP A 32 -8.45 4.97 -11.32
N VAL A 33 -9.24 4.13 -10.67
CA VAL A 33 -8.86 2.78 -10.26
C VAL A 33 -8.56 1.88 -11.47
N SER A 34 -9.13 2.17 -12.64
CA SER A 34 -8.83 1.43 -13.87
C SER A 34 -7.37 1.59 -14.28
N ILE A 35 -6.79 2.78 -14.07
CA ILE A 35 -5.36 3.04 -14.32
C ILE A 35 -4.50 2.22 -13.37
N LEU A 36 -4.85 2.17 -12.07
CA LEU A 36 -4.12 1.35 -11.11
C LEU A 36 -4.11 -0.13 -11.51
N LYS A 37 -5.25 -0.67 -11.94
CA LYS A 37 -5.37 -2.06 -12.41
C LYS A 37 -4.51 -2.31 -13.64
N ALA A 38 -4.57 -1.44 -14.65
CA ALA A 38 -3.77 -1.56 -15.86
C ALA A 38 -2.26 -1.49 -15.57
N VAL A 39 -1.84 -0.61 -14.67
CA VAL A 39 -0.45 -0.52 -14.21
C VAL A 39 -0.02 -1.81 -13.51
N ALA A 40 -0.84 -2.34 -12.60
CA ALA A 40 -0.54 -3.58 -11.89
C ALA A 40 -0.42 -4.79 -12.83
N GLU A 41 -1.30 -4.91 -13.83
CA GLU A 41 -1.24 -5.95 -14.87
C GLU A 41 0.02 -5.83 -15.72
N THR A 42 0.36 -4.63 -16.16
CA THR A 42 1.56 -4.37 -16.95
C THR A 42 2.82 -4.77 -16.19
N ILE A 43 2.95 -4.33 -14.93
CA ILE A 43 4.10 -4.65 -14.09
C ILE A 43 4.17 -6.15 -13.83
N THR A 44 3.04 -6.80 -13.56
CA THR A 44 2.99 -8.26 -13.34
C THR A 44 3.51 -9.00 -14.57
N THR A 45 3.09 -8.60 -15.75
CA THR A 45 3.55 -9.20 -17.01
C THR A 45 5.05 -9.01 -17.22
N MET A 46 5.54 -7.78 -17.04
CA MET A 46 6.96 -7.46 -17.19
C MET A 46 7.84 -8.23 -16.19
N LEU A 47 7.45 -8.25 -14.92
CA LEU A 47 8.22 -8.94 -13.88
C LEU A 47 8.17 -10.46 -14.04
N SER A 48 7.05 -11.01 -14.47
CA SER A 48 6.95 -12.45 -14.76
C SER A 48 7.96 -12.88 -15.83
N ALA A 49 8.14 -12.07 -16.87
CA ALA A 49 9.13 -12.33 -17.91
C ALA A 49 10.57 -12.14 -17.38
N LEU A 50 10.84 -11.08 -16.65
CA LEU A 50 12.19 -10.76 -16.14
C LEU A 50 12.68 -11.76 -15.09
N LEU A 51 11.78 -12.24 -14.23
CA LEU A 51 12.09 -13.11 -13.11
C LEU A 51 11.97 -14.59 -13.44
N LEU A 52 11.51 -14.93 -14.63
CA LEU A 52 11.39 -16.32 -15.08
C LEU A 52 12.71 -17.06 -14.90
N ASN A 53 12.67 -18.20 -14.19
CA ASN A 53 13.82 -19.02 -13.82
C ASN A 53 14.92 -18.32 -12.99
N LYS A 54 14.68 -17.11 -12.48
CA LYS A 54 15.63 -16.35 -11.68
C LYS A 54 15.17 -16.15 -10.24
N TYR A 55 13.86 -16.06 -10.03
CA TYR A 55 13.29 -15.84 -8.71
C TYR A 55 11.95 -16.55 -8.56
N VAL A 56 11.79 -17.27 -7.46
CA VAL A 56 10.53 -17.86 -7.01
C VAL A 56 10.34 -17.46 -5.56
N GLY A 57 9.32 -16.67 -5.29
CA GLY A 57 9.05 -16.21 -3.92
C GLY A 57 8.10 -15.02 -3.88
N PRO A 58 7.80 -14.53 -2.66
CA PRO A 58 6.97 -13.36 -2.48
C PRO A 58 7.71 -12.10 -2.97
N LEU A 59 6.99 -11.23 -3.65
CA LEU A 59 7.50 -9.92 -4.05
C LEU A 59 6.48 -8.82 -3.73
N GLY A 60 6.98 -7.63 -3.46
CA GLY A 60 6.17 -6.42 -3.32
C GLY A 60 6.70 -5.33 -4.23
N ILE A 61 5.79 -4.51 -4.76
CA ILE A 61 6.12 -3.33 -5.56
C ILE A 61 5.51 -2.13 -4.88
N ASP A 62 6.36 -1.19 -4.52
CA ASP A 62 5.93 0.06 -3.93
C ASP A 62 5.62 1.06 -5.05
N MET A 63 4.39 1.57 -5.02
CA MET A 63 3.90 2.61 -5.92
C MET A 63 3.63 3.89 -5.12
N MET A 64 3.59 5.02 -5.77
CA MET A 64 3.32 6.30 -5.12
C MET A 64 2.35 7.13 -5.97
N LEU A 65 1.39 7.78 -5.30
CA LEU A 65 0.61 8.84 -5.91
C LEU A 65 1.43 10.14 -5.84
N VAL A 66 1.67 10.73 -6.98
CA VAL A 66 2.46 11.96 -7.11
C VAL A 66 1.61 13.06 -7.74
N LYS A 67 1.83 14.29 -7.32
CA LYS A 67 1.20 15.44 -7.96
C LYS A 67 1.79 15.62 -9.35
N GLN A 68 0.93 15.70 -10.35
CA GLN A 68 1.35 15.96 -11.71
C GLN A 68 1.70 17.44 -11.86
N GLU A 69 2.88 17.71 -12.42
CA GLU A 69 3.38 19.07 -12.59
C GLU A 69 2.43 19.92 -13.45
N GLY A 70 2.21 21.16 -13.00
CA GLY A 70 1.30 22.09 -13.69
C GLY A 70 -0.19 21.83 -13.54
N THR A 71 -0.60 20.80 -12.77
CA THR A 71 -2.01 20.45 -12.54
C THR A 71 -2.30 20.21 -11.06
N ASN A 72 -3.59 20.05 -10.71
CA ASN A 72 -4.00 19.55 -9.39
C ASN A 72 -4.24 18.03 -9.40
N ASN A 73 -4.03 17.36 -10.52
CA ASN A 73 -4.27 15.93 -10.65
C ASN A 73 -3.14 15.13 -10.02
N LEU A 74 -3.49 13.94 -9.55
CA LEU A 74 -2.53 12.95 -9.10
C LEU A 74 -2.27 11.94 -10.23
N ALA A 75 -1.05 11.45 -10.29
CA ALA A 75 -0.64 10.36 -11.16
C ALA A 75 0.00 9.25 -10.34
N ILE A 76 0.05 8.04 -10.90
CA ILE A 76 0.73 6.91 -10.28
C ILE A 76 2.19 6.91 -10.73
N HIS A 77 3.12 6.97 -9.78
CA HIS A 77 4.48 6.52 -10.00
C HIS A 77 4.48 5.00 -9.86
N PRO A 78 4.63 4.24 -10.95
CA PRO A 78 4.25 2.83 -10.99
C PRO A 78 5.21 1.90 -10.26
N CYS A 79 6.44 2.32 -10.03
CA CYS A 79 7.46 1.50 -9.41
C CYS A 79 8.50 2.37 -8.71
N VAL A 80 8.35 2.56 -7.41
CA VAL A 80 9.33 3.24 -6.57
C VAL A 80 10.41 2.26 -6.12
N GLU A 81 9.99 1.05 -5.74
CA GLU A 81 10.86 -0.02 -5.25
C GLU A 81 10.31 -1.39 -5.61
N ILE A 82 11.18 -2.34 -5.92
CA ILE A 82 10.86 -3.76 -6.09
C ILE A 82 11.52 -4.52 -4.93
N ASN A 83 10.68 -5.16 -4.13
CA ASN A 83 11.09 -5.94 -2.97
C ASN A 83 10.95 -7.44 -3.25
N LEU A 84 12.03 -8.15 -3.56
CA LEU A 84 12.03 -9.61 -3.79
C LEU A 84 12.06 -10.37 -2.43
N ARG A 85 11.09 -10.07 -1.59
CA ARG A 85 10.94 -10.63 -0.24
C ARG A 85 9.54 -10.37 0.30
N ARG A 86 9.22 -10.93 1.44
CA ARG A 86 8.03 -10.50 2.20
C ARG A 86 8.22 -9.07 2.68
N THR A 87 7.16 -8.27 2.56
CA THR A 87 7.10 -6.88 2.99
C THR A 87 6.05 -6.71 4.09
N MET A 88 5.99 -5.53 4.69
CA MET A 88 4.89 -5.17 5.61
C MET A 88 3.52 -5.19 4.92
N GLY A 89 3.49 -4.98 3.60
CA GLY A 89 2.28 -5.18 2.80
C GLY A 89 1.73 -6.61 2.87
N HIS A 90 2.60 -7.62 2.83
CA HIS A 90 2.17 -9.02 2.98
C HIS A 90 1.62 -9.30 4.38
N VAL A 91 2.21 -8.73 5.42
CA VAL A 91 1.69 -8.83 6.79
C VAL A 91 0.31 -8.17 6.88
N ALA A 92 0.17 -6.96 6.33
CA ALA A 92 -1.11 -6.26 6.30
C ALA A 92 -2.19 -7.05 5.56
N LEU A 93 -1.86 -7.67 4.42
CA LEU A 93 -2.79 -8.49 3.67
C LEU A 93 -3.26 -9.73 4.46
N SER A 94 -2.35 -10.38 5.19
CA SER A 94 -2.70 -11.54 6.02
C SER A 94 -3.55 -11.20 7.25
N LEU A 95 -3.54 -9.94 7.67
CA LEU A 95 -4.32 -9.42 8.80
C LEU A 95 -5.54 -8.59 8.37
N SER A 96 -5.78 -8.49 7.05
CA SER A 96 -6.93 -7.74 6.53
C SER A 96 -8.24 -8.40 6.99
N PRO A 97 -9.21 -7.59 7.45
CA PRO A 97 -10.46 -8.08 7.98
C PRO A 97 -11.36 -8.67 6.89
N SER A 98 -12.32 -9.48 7.30
CA SER A 98 -13.46 -9.86 6.48
C SER A 98 -14.40 -8.66 6.26
N PRO A 99 -15.31 -8.70 5.28
CA PRO A 99 -16.25 -7.59 5.03
C PRO A 99 -17.13 -7.20 6.22
N LEU A 100 -17.30 -8.09 7.19
CA LEU A 100 -18.15 -7.86 8.38
C LEU A 100 -17.36 -7.27 9.56
N GLU A 101 -16.04 -7.16 9.45
CA GLU A 101 -15.18 -6.65 10.51
C GLU A 101 -14.81 -5.18 10.26
N PRO A 102 -14.60 -4.40 11.33
CA PRO A 102 -14.21 -3.00 11.19
C PRO A 102 -12.81 -2.86 10.56
N GLN A 103 -12.63 -1.78 9.85
CA GLN A 103 -11.32 -1.38 9.36
C GLN A 103 -10.38 -1.08 10.53
N ARG A 104 -9.10 -1.40 10.36
CA ARG A 104 -8.07 -1.18 11.38
C ARG A 104 -6.84 -0.52 10.77
N LEU A 105 -6.06 0.14 11.60
CA LEU A 105 -4.72 0.57 11.27
C LEU A 105 -3.73 -0.39 11.95
N MET A 106 -2.86 -1.00 11.19
CA MET A 106 -1.70 -1.71 11.69
C MET A 106 -0.54 -0.73 11.80
N SER A 107 0.07 -0.64 12.96
CA SER A 107 1.29 0.14 13.17
C SER A 107 2.38 -0.71 13.82
N ILE A 108 3.64 -0.32 13.61
CA ILE A 108 4.79 -0.92 14.27
C ILE A 108 5.54 0.19 14.98
N ASP A 109 5.74 0.03 16.27
CA ASP A 109 6.63 0.85 17.06
C ASP A 109 7.81 0.02 17.60
N HIS A 110 8.89 0.72 17.91
CA HIS A 110 10.06 0.12 18.58
C HIS A 110 10.18 0.72 19.97
N SER A 111 10.02 -0.10 20.98
CA SER A 111 10.19 0.31 22.37
C SER A 111 10.88 -0.79 23.17
N ARG A 112 11.69 -0.39 24.14
CA ARG A 112 12.42 -1.31 25.05
C ARG A 112 13.22 -2.39 24.34
N GLY A 113 13.81 -2.05 23.18
CA GLY A 113 14.63 -2.98 22.40
C GLY A 113 13.86 -4.02 21.56
N ALA A 114 12.53 -3.90 21.46
CA ALA A 114 11.67 -4.81 20.69
C ALA A 114 10.73 -4.05 19.76
N TYR A 115 10.34 -4.70 18.67
CA TYR A 115 9.28 -4.22 17.78
C TYR A 115 7.93 -4.73 18.27
N HIS A 116 6.94 -3.81 18.30
CA HIS A 116 5.58 -4.10 18.71
C HIS A 116 4.62 -3.79 17.58
N LEU A 117 3.85 -4.80 17.17
CA LEU A 117 2.75 -4.64 16.24
C LEU A 117 1.51 -4.24 17.04
N ARG A 118 0.86 -3.15 16.63
CA ARG A 118 -0.40 -2.67 17.21
C ARG A 118 -1.48 -2.60 16.17
N LEU A 119 -2.70 -2.96 16.55
CA LEU A 119 -3.91 -2.84 15.76
C LEU A 119 -4.82 -1.82 16.41
N HIS A 120 -5.17 -0.77 15.66
CA HIS A 120 -6.07 0.29 16.09
C HIS A 120 -7.34 0.23 15.27
N THR A 121 -8.51 0.21 15.91
CA THR A 121 -9.79 0.35 15.22
C THR A 121 -9.91 1.78 14.69
N LEU A 122 -10.29 1.96 13.44
CA LEU A 122 -10.60 3.25 12.86
C LEU A 122 -12.07 3.56 13.14
N ASN A 123 -12.33 4.52 14.01
CA ASN A 123 -13.69 4.91 14.39
C ASN A 123 -14.37 5.78 13.33
N ASP A 124 -13.63 6.45 12.47
CA ASP A 124 -14.12 7.42 11.47
C ASP A 124 -13.66 7.12 10.04
N GLY A 125 -13.50 5.86 9.72
CA GLY A 125 -13.48 5.35 8.34
C GLY A 125 -12.31 5.76 7.44
N LEU A 126 -11.48 6.74 7.75
CA LEU A 126 -10.44 7.18 6.82
C LEU A 126 -9.14 7.56 7.52
N LEU A 127 -8.05 7.10 6.95
CA LEU A 127 -6.73 7.63 7.21
C LEU A 127 -6.73 9.12 6.83
N ASN A 128 -6.69 10.04 7.79
CA ASN A 128 -6.38 11.43 7.51
C ASN A 128 -4.98 11.52 6.90
N THR A 129 -4.91 11.42 5.58
CA THR A 129 -3.70 11.65 4.83
C THR A 129 -3.60 13.14 4.57
N SER A 130 -2.79 13.86 5.34
CA SER A 130 -2.26 15.11 4.84
C SER A 130 -1.34 14.75 3.67
N ILE A 131 -1.73 15.11 2.45
CA ILE A 131 -0.81 15.11 1.31
C ILE A 131 0.22 16.18 1.65
N ALA A 132 1.42 15.75 2.02
CA ALA A 132 2.51 16.68 2.22
C ALA A 132 2.76 17.38 0.88
N ARG A 133 2.53 18.69 0.82
CA ARG A 133 3.02 19.50 -0.29
C ARG A 133 4.54 19.49 -0.21
N LEU A 134 5.17 18.91 -1.19
CA LEU A 134 6.60 19.10 -1.46
C LEU A 134 6.82 20.50 -1.93
#